data_a80c0f84331bd4b20d9a60ba92d88e00
#
_entry.id   a80c0f84331bd4b20d9a60ba92d88e00
#
_cell.length_a   1.000
_cell.length_b   1.000
_cell.length_c   1.000
_cell.angle_alpha   90.00
_cell.angle_beta   90.00
_cell.angle_gamma   90.00
#
_symmetry.space_group_name_H-M   'P 1'
#
loop_
_entity.id
_entity.type
_entity.pdbx_description
1 polymer ?
#
loop_
_entity_poly.entity_id
_entity_poly.type
_entity_poly.pdbx_seq_one_letter_code
_entity_poly.pdbx_strand_id
1 'polypeptide(L)'
;MPLKTLHLTNSWHETSGGIATFYRALMAAANQRGHHIRLVVPGKTDRVEDGGEFARIYHVKSPRSRFNPEYRTMYPAQYLSHGSRLQQILVAERPDLVEICDKYTLNYLGVLLRRNLLPALDFRPVVLGLSCERMDDNFRTYIGRVPLSKQFCAAYMKWLYFPFFDHHIANSEYTAEELRAASQGQMVRRNIWIEPMGVDLQCFSPCRKSREGRQSLLQRVRGNDDSVLLLYAGRLAPEKHLSALFGLIARLVVTGTRDYRLIVAGDGIERQHWESFSLRNAAGRVAFLGHIKSPNELADLFANADVFVHPNPHEPFGIAPLEAMASGLPLVAPDRGGVASYANVGNAWIAPATVESFVAVVEELLANESERKRRADSALQTAANFCWDRVAPSFLDRYWALAGSRVDCSVALPPPAFSSTPATGLQLAVSRGVSRGAEKVFQLATALFSR
;
A
#
# COMPACT_ATOMS: atom_id res chain seq x y z
N MET A 1 2.15 -31.54 -1.00
CA MET A 1 2.38 -30.95 0.34
C MET A 1 1.69 -29.59 0.36
N PRO A 2 1.18 -29.12 1.49
CA PRO A 2 0.62 -27.78 1.57
C PRO A 2 1.71 -26.73 1.27
N LEU A 3 1.37 -25.72 0.48
CA LEU A 3 2.28 -24.62 0.14
C LEU A 3 2.63 -23.84 1.41
N LYS A 4 3.92 -23.51 1.60
CA LYS A 4 4.38 -22.65 2.68
C LYS A 4 4.97 -21.36 2.08
N THR A 5 4.35 -20.23 2.41
CA THR A 5 4.80 -18.89 1.99
C THR A 5 5.27 -18.06 3.16
N LEU A 6 6.30 -17.25 2.95
CA LEU A 6 6.81 -16.30 3.95
C LEU A 6 6.77 -14.90 3.35
N HIS A 7 6.16 -13.98 4.06
CA HIS A 7 5.89 -12.61 3.64
C HIS A 7 6.64 -11.63 4.52
N LEU A 8 7.31 -10.64 3.92
CA LEU A 8 8.08 -9.63 4.64
C LEU A 8 7.57 -8.24 4.28
N THR A 9 7.28 -7.44 5.30
CA THR A 9 6.90 -6.05 5.12
C THR A 9 7.34 -5.17 6.29
N ASN A 10 7.75 -3.94 5.99
CA ASN A 10 7.95 -2.90 6.99
C ASN A 10 6.68 -2.07 7.27
N SER A 11 5.62 -2.28 6.49
CA SER A 11 4.39 -1.49 6.57
C SER A 11 3.34 -2.08 7.51
N TRP A 12 3.77 -2.80 8.56
CA TRP A 12 2.90 -3.39 9.58
C TRP A 12 3.14 -2.73 10.95
N HIS A 13 2.17 -1.95 11.42
CA HIS A 13 2.18 -1.28 12.73
C HIS A 13 0.74 -1.00 13.18
N GLU A 14 0.56 -0.52 14.40
CA GLU A 14 -0.76 -0.33 15.03
C GLU A 14 -1.70 0.58 14.24
N THR A 15 -1.14 1.54 13.50
CA THR A 15 -1.89 2.48 12.64
C THR A 15 -1.82 2.11 11.15
N SER A 16 -1.34 0.92 10.80
CA SER A 16 -1.31 0.45 9.41
C SER A 16 -2.73 0.24 8.89
N GLY A 17 -3.02 0.87 7.74
CA GLY A 17 -4.27 0.69 7.02
C GLY A 17 -4.22 -0.50 6.05
N GLY A 18 -4.24 -0.21 4.75
CA GLY A 18 -4.44 -1.19 3.68
C GLY A 18 -3.55 -2.43 3.69
N ILE A 19 -2.24 -2.30 3.97
CA ILE A 19 -1.32 -3.45 4.01
C ILE A 19 -1.65 -4.41 5.16
N ALA A 20 -2.00 -3.88 6.33
CA ALA A 20 -2.40 -4.73 7.44
C ALA A 20 -3.73 -5.45 7.16
N THR A 21 -4.69 -4.77 6.54
CA THR A 21 -5.96 -5.36 6.10
C THR A 21 -5.72 -6.47 5.07
N PHE A 22 -4.86 -6.24 4.08
CA PHE A 22 -4.48 -7.24 3.09
C PHE A 22 -3.91 -8.52 3.73
N TYR A 23 -2.89 -8.41 4.59
CA TYR A 23 -2.29 -9.61 5.18
C TYR A 23 -3.24 -10.33 6.16
N ARG A 24 -4.13 -9.61 6.85
CA ARG A 24 -5.17 -10.25 7.67
C ARG A 24 -6.14 -11.08 6.80
N ALA A 25 -6.61 -10.51 5.70
CA ALA A 25 -7.48 -11.22 4.77
C ALA A 25 -6.78 -12.42 4.13
N LEU A 26 -5.51 -12.25 3.76
CA LEU A 26 -4.70 -13.34 3.20
C LEU A 26 -4.49 -14.48 4.22
N MET A 27 -4.21 -14.17 5.49
CA MET A 27 -4.11 -15.16 6.56
C MET A 27 -5.45 -15.88 6.82
N ALA A 28 -6.56 -15.16 6.79
CA ALA A 28 -7.90 -15.76 6.93
C ALA A 28 -8.17 -16.76 5.81
N ALA A 29 -7.92 -16.38 4.56
CA ALA A 29 -8.06 -17.28 3.41
C ALA A 29 -7.10 -18.47 3.45
N ALA A 30 -5.87 -18.26 3.92
CA ALA A 30 -4.89 -19.33 4.09
C ALA A 30 -5.32 -20.36 5.15
N ASN A 31 -5.86 -19.89 6.28
CA ASN A 31 -6.43 -20.79 7.30
C ASN A 31 -7.60 -21.62 6.76
N GLN A 32 -8.47 -21.04 5.92
CA GLN A 32 -9.60 -21.77 5.29
C GLN A 32 -9.13 -22.83 4.29
N ARG A 33 -8.00 -22.58 3.60
CA ARG A 33 -7.48 -23.47 2.54
C ARG A 33 -6.37 -24.43 2.99
N GLY A 34 -5.93 -24.37 4.25
CA GLY A 34 -4.85 -25.18 4.77
C GLY A 34 -3.46 -24.80 4.23
N HIS A 35 -3.26 -23.53 3.82
CA HIS A 35 -1.99 -23.01 3.35
C HIS A 35 -1.18 -22.41 4.50
N HIS A 36 0.09 -22.79 4.62
CA HIS A 36 0.97 -22.21 5.62
C HIS A 36 1.45 -20.82 5.21
N ILE A 37 1.00 -19.81 5.93
CA ILE A 37 1.44 -18.43 5.74
C ILE A 37 2.26 -17.94 6.95
N ARG A 38 3.40 -17.33 6.70
CA ARG A 38 4.30 -16.76 7.69
C ARG A 38 4.53 -15.29 7.37
N LEU A 39 4.06 -14.41 8.24
CA LEU A 39 4.25 -12.98 8.08
C LEU A 39 5.38 -12.51 9.00
N VAL A 40 6.40 -11.85 8.47
CA VAL A 40 7.52 -11.29 9.22
C VAL A 40 7.44 -9.77 9.19
N VAL A 41 7.37 -9.16 10.36
CA VAL A 41 7.15 -7.73 10.55
C VAL A 41 8.13 -7.14 11.58
N PRO A 42 8.44 -5.84 11.51
CA PRO A 42 9.26 -5.20 12.53
C PRO A 42 8.52 -5.12 13.87
N GLY A 43 9.23 -5.37 14.97
CA GLY A 43 8.70 -5.33 16.33
C GLY A 43 9.57 -4.59 17.32
N LYS A 44 9.04 -4.29 18.51
CA LYS A 44 9.81 -3.79 19.67
C LYS A 44 10.72 -4.88 20.24
N THR A 45 10.22 -6.11 20.22
CA THR A 45 10.90 -7.32 20.70
C THR A 45 10.65 -8.45 19.72
N ASP A 46 11.47 -9.48 19.78
CA ASP A 46 11.21 -10.73 19.07
C ASP A 46 10.05 -11.44 19.75
N ARG A 47 9.02 -11.75 18.99
CA ARG A 47 7.86 -12.52 19.45
C ARG A 47 7.19 -13.24 18.29
N VAL A 48 6.41 -14.26 18.61
CA VAL A 48 5.55 -14.95 17.66
C VAL A 48 4.11 -14.74 18.11
N GLU A 49 3.24 -14.48 17.15
CA GLU A 49 1.81 -14.28 17.36
C GLU A 49 1.06 -15.27 16.46
N ASP A 50 0.09 -15.97 17.02
CA ASP A 50 -0.75 -16.88 16.26
C ASP A 50 -1.76 -16.11 15.41
N GLY A 51 -1.77 -16.42 14.11
CA GLY A 51 -2.74 -15.89 13.14
C GLY A 51 -3.80 -16.94 12.75
N GLY A 52 -3.87 -18.05 13.47
CA GLY A 52 -4.73 -19.21 13.19
C GLY A 52 -3.91 -20.50 13.00
N GLU A 53 -4.56 -21.59 12.62
CA GLU A 53 -3.94 -22.92 12.51
C GLU A 53 -2.77 -22.94 11.51
N PHE A 54 -2.94 -22.26 10.37
CA PHE A 54 -1.95 -22.25 9.30
C PHE A 54 -1.18 -20.93 9.19
N ALA A 55 -1.52 -19.90 9.97
CA ALA A 55 -0.91 -18.57 9.92
C ALA A 55 -0.10 -18.25 11.19
N ARG A 56 1.07 -17.60 11.01
CA ARG A 56 1.89 -17.07 12.10
C ARG A 56 2.47 -15.72 11.74
N ILE A 57 2.57 -14.83 12.73
CA ILE A 57 3.22 -13.52 12.61
C ILE A 57 4.49 -13.51 13.47
N TYR A 58 5.62 -13.31 12.82
CA TYR A 58 6.91 -13.15 13.47
C TYR A 58 7.25 -11.67 13.60
N HIS A 59 7.31 -11.16 14.81
CA HIS A 59 7.83 -9.83 15.08
C HIS A 59 9.35 -9.94 15.27
N VAL A 60 10.11 -9.21 14.46
CA VAL A 60 11.58 -9.15 14.55
C VAL A 60 11.97 -7.83 15.18
N LYS A 61 12.74 -7.87 16.28
CA LYS A 61 13.25 -6.68 16.95
C LYS A 61 13.97 -5.77 15.95
N SER A 62 13.44 -4.58 15.76
CA SER A 62 13.91 -3.63 14.75
C SER A 62 13.99 -2.21 15.31
N PRO A 63 14.95 -1.40 14.87
CA PRO A 63 15.06 -0.01 15.28
C PRO A 63 13.86 0.83 14.78
N ARG A 64 13.70 2.02 15.33
CA ARG A 64 12.75 3.00 14.80
C ARG A 64 13.18 3.46 13.42
N SER A 65 12.22 3.70 12.55
CA SER A 65 12.49 4.23 11.22
C SER A 65 13.10 5.64 11.31
N ARG A 66 14.08 5.92 10.46
CA ARG A 66 14.70 7.24 10.37
C ARG A 66 13.77 8.29 9.75
N PHE A 67 12.84 7.86 8.90
CA PHE A 67 11.90 8.75 8.20
C PHE A 67 10.62 9.03 8.99
N ASN A 68 10.18 8.06 9.81
CA ASN A 68 9.04 8.22 10.70
C ASN A 68 9.31 7.46 12.01
N PRO A 69 9.64 8.15 13.12
CA PRO A 69 9.98 7.52 14.40
C PRO A 69 8.85 6.72 15.05
N GLU A 70 7.62 6.87 14.61
CA GLU A 70 6.49 6.05 15.07
C GLU A 70 6.59 4.62 14.56
N TYR A 71 7.26 4.41 13.43
CA TYR A 71 7.43 3.13 12.77
C TYR A 71 8.75 2.47 13.12
N ARG A 72 8.81 1.18 12.89
CA ARG A 72 10.03 0.37 12.96
C ARG A 72 10.35 -0.18 11.59
N THR A 73 11.64 -0.38 11.32
CA THR A 73 12.09 -0.84 10.00
C THR A 73 13.15 -1.90 10.17
N MET A 74 12.98 -3.02 9.48
CA MET A 74 14.02 -4.04 9.32
C MET A 74 15.05 -3.53 8.31
N TYR A 75 16.23 -3.21 8.78
CA TYR A 75 17.37 -2.81 7.95
C TYR A 75 18.23 -4.03 7.58
N PRO A 76 19.17 -3.91 6.64
CA PRO A 76 20.06 -5.00 6.24
C PRO A 76 20.76 -5.73 7.40
N ALA A 77 21.11 -5.04 8.48
CA ALA A 77 21.69 -5.67 9.67
C ALA A 77 20.85 -6.79 10.28
N GLN A 78 19.49 -6.71 10.19
CA GLN A 78 18.59 -7.72 10.73
C GLN A 78 18.58 -9.03 9.94
N TYR A 79 19.18 -9.08 8.73
CA TYR A 79 19.23 -10.30 7.91
C TYR A 79 20.62 -10.63 7.36
N LEU A 80 21.56 -9.69 7.36
CA LEU A 80 22.96 -9.93 6.95
C LEU A 80 23.80 -10.55 8.06
N SER A 81 23.52 -10.22 9.33
CA SER A 81 24.28 -10.76 10.46
C SER A 81 24.05 -12.27 10.56
N HIS A 82 25.17 -13.02 10.69
CA HIS A 82 25.10 -14.47 10.86
C HIS A 82 24.26 -14.85 12.07
N GLY A 83 23.34 -15.81 11.89
CA GLY A 83 22.43 -16.25 12.96
C GLY A 83 21.37 -15.19 13.35
N SER A 84 21.15 -14.16 12.53
CA SER A 84 20.11 -13.18 12.77
C SER A 84 18.72 -13.84 12.89
N ARG A 85 17.81 -13.16 13.62
CA ARG A 85 16.46 -13.71 13.84
C ARG A 85 15.75 -14.05 12.53
N LEU A 86 15.90 -13.22 11.52
CA LEU A 86 15.30 -13.47 10.21
C LEU A 86 15.88 -14.71 9.53
N GLN A 87 17.21 -14.92 9.59
CA GLN A 87 17.81 -16.16 9.08
C GLN A 87 17.32 -17.38 9.82
N GLN A 88 17.20 -17.32 11.16
CA GLN A 88 16.64 -18.41 11.96
C GLN A 88 15.21 -18.77 11.53
N ILE A 89 14.35 -17.76 11.27
CA ILE A 89 12.98 -17.96 10.78
C ILE A 89 13.01 -18.64 9.40
N LEU A 90 13.84 -18.17 8.48
CA LEU A 90 13.96 -18.75 7.13
C LEU A 90 14.40 -20.22 7.20
N VAL A 91 15.41 -20.55 8.03
CA VAL A 91 15.90 -21.92 8.22
C VAL A 91 14.81 -22.81 8.83
N ALA A 92 14.13 -22.33 9.87
CA ALA A 92 13.10 -23.11 10.58
C ALA A 92 11.85 -23.35 9.72
N GLU A 93 11.40 -22.34 8.98
CA GLU A 93 10.16 -22.43 8.21
C GLU A 93 10.35 -23.06 6.83
N ARG A 94 11.53 -22.96 6.22
CA ARG A 94 11.83 -23.48 4.86
C ARG A 94 10.71 -23.18 3.85
N PRO A 95 10.39 -21.90 3.60
CA PRO A 95 9.28 -21.54 2.70
C PRO A 95 9.56 -21.94 1.25
N ASP A 96 8.50 -22.33 0.52
CA ASP A 96 8.55 -22.56 -0.91
C ASP A 96 8.66 -21.25 -1.70
N LEU A 97 8.02 -20.18 -1.15
CA LEU A 97 8.00 -18.84 -1.72
C LEU A 97 8.23 -17.78 -0.63
N VAL A 98 9.06 -16.80 -0.94
CA VAL A 98 9.27 -15.60 -0.11
C VAL A 98 8.78 -14.38 -0.86
N GLU A 99 7.78 -13.70 -0.32
CA GLU A 99 7.28 -12.42 -0.82
C GLU A 99 7.86 -11.26 -0.02
N ILE A 100 8.30 -10.21 -0.72
CA ILE A 100 8.83 -9.00 -0.10
C ILE A 100 8.03 -7.79 -0.59
N CYS A 101 7.31 -7.15 0.35
CA CYS A 101 6.56 -5.91 0.14
C CYS A 101 7.34 -4.73 0.74
N ASP A 102 8.50 -4.41 0.15
CA ASP A 102 9.36 -3.28 0.51
C ASP A 102 10.36 -3.01 -0.62
N LYS A 103 10.53 -1.74 -0.98
CA LYS A 103 11.43 -1.31 -2.06
C LYS A 103 12.76 -0.73 -1.57
N TYR A 104 12.95 -0.58 -0.26
CA TYR A 104 14.01 0.26 0.29
C TYR A 104 15.05 -0.51 1.09
N THR A 105 14.62 -1.41 1.97
CA THR A 105 15.52 -2.07 2.92
C THR A 105 15.47 -3.59 2.85
N LEU A 106 14.30 -4.19 2.59
CA LEU A 106 14.14 -5.65 2.50
C LEU A 106 14.38 -6.20 1.09
N ASN A 107 14.28 -5.38 0.05
CA ASN A 107 14.51 -5.82 -1.32
C ASN A 107 15.92 -6.44 -1.55
N TYR A 108 16.93 -6.03 -0.77
CA TYR A 108 18.28 -6.63 -0.84
C TYR A 108 18.30 -8.08 -0.34
N LEU A 109 17.39 -8.46 0.57
CA LEU A 109 17.20 -9.87 0.93
C LEU A 109 16.77 -10.70 -0.29
N GLY A 110 15.98 -10.10 -1.18
CA GLY A 110 15.54 -10.74 -2.42
C GLY A 110 16.71 -11.25 -3.27
N VAL A 111 17.72 -10.42 -3.54
CA VAL A 111 18.89 -10.86 -4.31
C VAL A 111 19.72 -11.90 -3.57
N LEU A 112 19.82 -11.81 -2.24
CA LEU A 112 20.54 -12.80 -1.44
C LEU A 112 19.90 -14.18 -1.51
N LEU A 113 18.58 -14.26 -1.36
CA LEU A 113 17.79 -15.49 -1.50
C LEU A 113 17.86 -16.03 -2.93
N ARG A 114 17.60 -15.16 -3.90
CA ARG A 114 17.57 -15.54 -5.31
C ARG A 114 18.90 -16.11 -5.80
N ARG A 115 20.02 -15.58 -5.32
CA ARG A 115 21.38 -16.02 -5.71
C ARG A 115 22.01 -17.01 -4.75
N ASN A 116 21.24 -17.50 -3.77
CA ASN A 116 21.72 -18.42 -2.73
C ASN A 116 22.99 -17.90 -2.02
N LEU A 117 22.98 -16.62 -1.65
CA LEU A 117 24.12 -15.94 -1.00
C LEU A 117 24.02 -15.94 0.53
N LEU A 118 23.04 -16.63 1.11
CA LEU A 118 22.91 -16.81 2.56
C LEU A 118 23.43 -18.21 2.93
N PRO A 119 24.63 -18.34 3.51
CA PRO A 119 25.26 -19.65 3.79
C PRO A 119 24.45 -20.52 4.76
N ALA A 120 23.58 -19.92 5.56
CA ALA A 120 22.73 -20.63 6.51
C ALA A 120 21.59 -21.42 5.83
N LEU A 121 21.29 -21.16 4.54
CA LEU A 121 20.21 -21.79 3.81
C LEU A 121 20.74 -22.84 2.84
N ASP A 122 20.25 -24.07 2.99
CA ASP A 122 20.51 -25.21 2.09
C ASP A 122 19.41 -25.38 1.03
N PHE A 123 18.51 -24.41 0.90
CA PHE A 123 17.40 -24.37 -0.06
C PHE A 123 17.25 -22.99 -0.68
N ARG A 124 16.56 -22.92 -1.80
CA ARG A 124 16.24 -21.67 -2.51
C ARG A 124 14.74 -21.54 -2.70
N PRO A 125 14.07 -20.57 -2.03
CA PRO A 125 12.67 -20.26 -2.30
C PRO A 125 12.50 -19.54 -3.64
N VAL A 126 11.29 -19.53 -4.19
CA VAL A 126 10.91 -18.55 -5.21
C VAL A 126 10.80 -17.19 -4.55
N VAL A 127 11.38 -16.15 -5.15
CA VAL A 127 11.40 -14.80 -4.55
C VAL A 127 10.51 -13.86 -5.35
N LEU A 128 9.50 -13.32 -4.67
CA LEU A 128 8.45 -12.49 -5.24
C LEU A 128 8.51 -11.06 -4.66
N GLY A 129 8.50 -10.05 -5.54
CA GLY A 129 8.34 -8.65 -5.15
C GLY A 129 6.88 -8.22 -5.23
N LEU A 130 6.27 -7.82 -4.11
CA LEU A 130 4.95 -7.22 -4.07
C LEU A 130 5.06 -5.68 -4.08
N SER A 131 4.52 -5.04 -5.13
CA SER A 131 4.56 -3.60 -5.32
C SER A 131 3.22 -2.97 -4.95
N CYS A 132 3.15 -2.38 -3.75
CA CYS A 132 1.99 -1.66 -3.22
C CYS A 132 2.23 -0.15 -3.13
N GLU A 133 3.28 0.35 -3.77
CA GLU A 133 3.67 1.76 -3.79
C GLU A 133 4.52 2.07 -5.01
N ARG A 134 4.69 3.36 -5.33
CA ARG A 134 5.63 3.82 -6.35
C ARG A 134 6.80 4.54 -5.70
N MET A 135 8.01 4.19 -6.10
CA MET A 135 9.22 4.79 -5.56
C MET A 135 9.37 6.26 -5.98
N ASP A 136 9.04 6.57 -7.23
CA ASP A 136 9.13 7.94 -7.77
C ASP A 136 8.19 8.91 -7.04
N ASP A 137 6.98 8.47 -6.67
CA ASP A 137 6.02 9.27 -5.90
C ASP A 137 6.48 9.49 -4.46
N ASN A 138 6.93 8.42 -3.79
CA ASN A 138 7.46 8.50 -2.43
C ASN A 138 8.70 9.38 -2.36
N PHE A 139 9.62 9.24 -3.31
CA PHE A 139 10.82 10.07 -3.37
C PHE A 139 10.46 11.55 -3.52
N ARG A 140 9.55 11.87 -4.45
CA ARG A 140 9.06 13.24 -4.66
C ARG A 140 8.42 13.83 -3.40
N THR A 141 7.66 13.02 -2.68
CA THR A 141 6.90 13.47 -1.50
C THR A 141 7.82 13.74 -0.30
N TYR A 142 8.76 12.84 -0.03
CA TYR A 142 9.57 12.90 1.20
C TYR A 142 10.93 13.59 1.04
N ILE A 143 11.48 13.60 -0.17
CA ILE A 143 12.79 14.20 -0.46
C ILE A 143 12.65 15.49 -1.27
N GLY A 144 11.52 15.67 -1.95
CA GLY A 144 11.21 16.85 -2.75
C GLY A 144 11.60 16.73 -4.23
N ARG A 145 11.44 17.83 -4.96
CA ARG A 145 11.77 17.90 -6.39
C ARG A 145 13.26 18.14 -6.58
N VAL A 146 14.06 17.11 -6.37
CA VAL A 146 15.50 17.16 -6.66
C VAL A 146 15.73 16.92 -8.15
N PRO A 147 16.59 17.71 -8.82
CA PRO A 147 16.98 17.45 -10.21
C PRO A 147 17.45 16.01 -10.38
N LEU A 148 17.08 15.36 -11.48
CA LEU A 148 17.41 13.96 -11.79
C LEU A 148 16.77 12.89 -10.87
N SER A 149 15.88 13.26 -9.96
CA SER A 149 15.22 12.30 -9.04
C SER A 149 14.46 11.20 -9.78
N LYS A 150 13.76 11.53 -10.87
CA LYS A 150 13.07 10.52 -11.71
C LYS A 150 14.03 9.54 -12.35
N GLN A 151 15.16 10.04 -12.88
CA GLN A 151 16.21 9.20 -13.48
C GLN A 151 16.85 8.29 -12.43
N PHE A 152 17.09 8.82 -11.23
CA PHE A 152 17.58 8.03 -10.10
C PHE A 152 16.60 6.91 -9.72
N CYS A 153 15.32 7.23 -9.51
CA CYS A 153 14.28 6.23 -9.20
C CYS A 153 14.18 5.17 -10.31
N ALA A 154 14.16 5.59 -11.58
CA ALA A 154 14.10 4.68 -12.71
C ALA A 154 15.34 3.75 -12.76
N ALA A 155 16.54 4.29 -12.55
CA ALA A 155 17.78 3.51 -12.50
C ALA A 155 17.79 2.55 -11.31
N TYR A 156 17.36 2.99 -10.13
CA TYR A 156 17.22 2.15 -8.94
C TYR A 156 16.28 0.98 -9.20
N MET A 157 15.07 1.27 -9.68
CA MET A 157 14.08 0.24 -10.00
C MET A 157 14.60 -0.75 -11.03
N LYS A 158 15.30 -0.26 -12.07
CA LYS A 158 15.84 -1.08 -13.15
C LYS A 158 17.01 -1.97 -12.71
N TRP A 159 17.90 -1.50 -11.83
CA TRP A 159 19.14 -2.17 -11.52
C TRP A 159 19.21 -2.77 -10.12
N LEU A 160 18.52 -2.18 -9.14
CA LEU A 160 18.60 -2.56 -7.72
C LEU A 160 17.29 -3.07 -7.12
N TYR A 161 16.19 -3.05 -7.87
CA TYR A 161 14.93 -3.64 -7.42
C TYR A 161 14.45 -4.75 -8.34
N PHE A 162 14.10 -4.44 -9.57
CA PHE A 162 13.47 -5.39 -10.50
C PHE A 162 14.28 -6.70 -10.69
N PRO A 163 15.63 -6.69 -10.83
CA PRO A 163 16.41 -7.90 -10.99
C PRO A 163 16.54 -8.78 -9.75
N PHE A 164 16.13 -8.28 -8.57
CA PHE A 164 16.32 -9.00 -7.31
C PHE A 164 15.27 -10.08 -7.04
N PHE A 165 14.21 -10.10 -7.84
CA PHE A 165 13.09 -11.02 -7.70
C PHE A 165 12.97 -11.95 -8.90
N ASP A 166 12.36 -13.11 -8.70
CA ASP A 166 12.01 -14.03 -9.78
C ASP A 166 10.74 -13.55 -10.50
N HIS A 167 9.77 -13.05 -9.74
CA HIS A 167 8.49 -12.55 -10.22
C HIS A 167 8.09 -11.27 -9.48
N HIS A 168 7.11 -10.55 -10.05
CA HIS A 168 6.54 -9.35 -9.44
C HIS A 168 5.02 -9.41 -9.45
N ILE A 169 4.40 -8.98 -8.35
CA ILE A 169 2.98 -8.64 -8.28
C ILE A 169 2.84 -7.15 -8.03
N ALA A 170 1.96 -6.50 -8.77
CA ALA A 170 1.53 -5.12 -8.56
C ALA A 170 0.08 -5.12 -8.10
N ASN A 171 -0.30 -4.21 -7.21
CA ASN A 171 -1.68 -4.12 -6.72
C ASN A 171 -2.61 -3.31 -7.64
N SER A 172 -2.07 -2.69 -8.69
CA SER A 172 -2.83 -1.91 -9.68
C SER A 172 -2.04 -1.74 -10.96
N GLU A 173 -2.71 -1.30 -12.02
CA GLU A 173 -2.06 -0.89 -13.26
C GLU A 173 -1.05 0.24 -13.01
N TYR A 174 -1.41 1.19 -12.14
CA TYR A 174 -0.57 2.32 -11.77
C TYR A 174 0.79 1.90 -11.17
N THR A 175 0.81 0.90 -10.29
CA THR A 175 2.05 0.37 -9.71
C THR A 175 2.78 -0.58 -10.68
N ALA A 176 2.04 -1.28 -11.58
CA ALA A 176 2.60 -2.13 -12.61
C ALA A 176 3.39 -1.34 -13.68
N GLU A 177 2.97 -0.11 -14.01
CA GLU A 177 3.68 0.76 -14.95
C GLU A 177 5.14 1.01 -14.54
N GLU A 178 5.41 1.26 -13.25
CA GLU A 178 6.77 1.44 -12.74
C GLU A 178 7.62 0.18 -12.92
N LEU A 179 7.03 -1.01 -12.67
CA LEU A 179 7.70 -2.30 -12.87
C LEU A 179 7.94 -2.58 -14.36
N ARG A 180 6.99 -2.29 -15.25
CA ARG A 180 7.17 -2.44 -16.70
C ARG A 180 8.25 -1.52 -17.23
N ALA A 181 8.30 -0.27 -16.78
CA ALA A 181 9.38 0.64 -17.12
C ALA A 181 10.75 0.10 -16.67
N ALA A 182 10.83 -0.46 -15.47
CA ALA A 182 12.04 -1.09 -14.95
C ALA A 182 12.45 -2.36 -15.72
N SER A 183 11.48 -3.09 -16.30
CA SER A 183 11.73 -4.32 -17.07
C SER A 183 12.32 -4.06 -18.46
N GLN A 184 12.21 -2.86 -19.01
CA GLN A 184 12.69 -2.53 -20.35
C GLN A 184 14.20 -2.71 -20.47
N GLY A 185 14.61 -3.48 -21.50
CA GLY A 185 16.02 -3.80 -21.74
C GLY A 185 16.65 -4.78 -20.74
N GLN A 186 15.86 -5.48 -19.94
CA GLN A 186 16.32 -6.63 -19.15
C GLN A 186 16.49 -7.86 -20.04
N MET A 187 17.59 -8.60 -19.88
CA MET A 187 17.86 -9.83 -20.64
C MET A 187 16.90 -10.98 -20.30
N VAL A 188 16.40 -11.01 -19.06
CA VAL A 188 15.47 -12.03 -18.58
C VAL A 188 14.08 -11.39 -18.44
N ARG A 189 13.12 -11.92 -19.22
CA ARG A 189 11.71 -11.55 -19.05
C ARG A 189 11.20 -12.12 -17.73
N ARG A 190 10.70 -11.25 -16.85
CA ARG A 190 10.00 -11.62 -15.63
C ARG A 190 8.53 -11.27 -15.78
N ASN A 191 7.68 -12.16 -15.27
CA ASN A 191 6.25 -11.90 -15.30
C ASN A 191 5.90 -10.85 -14.23
N ILE A 192 5.11 -9.87 -14.63
CA ILE A 192 4.48 -8.89 -13.78
C ILE A 192 3.00 -9.23 -13.76
N TRP A 193 2.49 -9.59 -12.60
CA TRP A 193 1.08 -9.92 -12.38
C TRP A 193 0.39 -8.74 -11.72
N ILE A 194 -0.90 -8.54 -12.01
CA ILE A 194 -1.71 -7.54 -11.33
C ILE A 194 -2.73 -8.30 -10.49
N GLU A 195 -2.60 -8.17 -9.17
CA GLU A 195 -3.54 -8.72 -8.20
C GLU A 195 -4.03 -7.56 -7.32
N PRO A 196 -5.32 -7.18 -7.42
CA PRO A 196 -5.84 -6.02 -6.71
C PRO A 196 -5.96 -6.27 -5.21
N MET A 197 -6.14 -5.21 -4.43
CA MET A 197 -6.57 -5.31 -3.05
C MET A 197 -8.08 -5.49 -2.97
N GLY A 198 -8.57 -5.95 -1.83
CA GLY A 198 -9.98 -6.24 -1.63
C GLY A 198 -10.68 -5.32 -0.63
N VAL A 199 -11.97 -5.56 -0.46
CA VAL A 199 -12.84 -4.91 0.52
C VAL A 199 -13.68 -5.96 1.25
N ASP A 200 -14.00 -5.69 2.51
CA ASP A 200 -14.90 -6.52 3.32
C ASP A 200 -16.36 -6.06 3.11
N LEU A 201 -17.12 -6.80 2.30
CA LEU A 201 -18.51 -6.48 1.98
C LEU A 201 -19.46 -6.78 3.13
N GLN A 202 -19.07 -7.59 4.12
CA GLN A 202 -19.88 -7.83 5.31
C GLN A 202 -19.77 -6.64 6.27
N CYS A 203 -18.59 -6.05 6.35
CA CYS A 203 -18.34 -4.87 7.15
C CYS A 203 -18.85 -3.59 6.45
N PHE A 204 -18.43 -3.35 5.20
CA PHE A 204 -18.79 -2.16 4.42
C PHE A 204 -20.00 -2.46 3.54
N SER A 205 -21.18 -1.96 3.95
CA SER A 205 -22.45 -2.28 3.31
C SER A 205 -23.47 -1.12 3.46
N PRO A 206 -24.30 -0.86 2.44
CA PRO A 206 -25.41 0.10 2.56
C PRO A 206 -26.41 -0.25 3.65
N CYS A 207 -26.51 -1.52 4.06
CA CYS A 207 -27.42 -1.98 5.14
C CYS A 207 -27.10 -1.35 6.50
N ARG A 208 -25.92 -0.75 6.68
CA ARG A 208 -25.54 -0.02 7.91
C ARG A 208 -26.09 1.41 7.97
N LYS A 209 -26.71 1.89 6.89
CA LYS A 209 -27.32 3.22 6.87
C LYS A 209 -28.50 3.26 7.83
N SER A 210 -28.46 4.20 8.79
CA SER A 210 -29.52 4.38 9.78
C SER A 210 -29.73 5.86 10.13
N ARG A 211 -30.92 6.18 10.62
CA ARG A 211 -31.21 7.54 11.09
C ARG A 211 -30.35 7.93 12.27
N GLU A 212 -30.15 7.01 13.19
CA GLU A 212 -29.32 7.18 14.40
C GLU A 212 -27.84 7.41 14.02
N GLY A 213 -27.32 6.62 13.08
CA GLY A 213 -25.97 6.77 12.54
C GLY A 213 -25.78 8.15 11.89
N ARG A 214 -26.74 8.57 11.06
CA ARG A 214 -26.75 9.90 10.43
C ARG A 214 -26.76 11.02 11.47
N GLN A 215 -27.64 10.95 12.46
CA GLN A 215 -27.74 11.95 13.53
C GLN A 215 -26.46 12.02 14.37
N SER A 216 -25.85 10.87 14.69
CA SER A 216 -24.56 10.82 15.38
C SER A 216 -23.48 11.58 14.60
N LEU A 217 -23.41 11.42 13.27
CA LEU A 217 -22.45 12.16 12.44
C LEU A 217 -22.74 13.66 12.42
N LEU A 218 -24.00 14.05 12.27
CA LEU A 218 -24.40 15.46 12.30
C LEU A 218 -24.01 16.14 13.61
N GLN A 219 -24.18 15.47 14.76
CA GLN A 219 -23.76 15.97 16.06
C GLN A 219 -22.24 16.18 16.11
N ARG A 220 -21.43 15.24 15.59
CA ARG A 220 -19.96 15.33 15.58
C ARG A 220 -19.46 16.55 14.79
N VAL A 221 -20.15 16.94 13.73
CA VAL A 221 -19.81 18.09 12.87
C VAL A 221 -20.61 19.35 13.21
N ARG A 222 -21.46 19.32 14.24
CA ARG A 222 -22.39 20.41 14.58
C ARG A 222 -23.24 20.83 13.39
N GLY A 223 -23.69 19.85 12.60
CA GLY A 223 -24.54 20.01 11.45
C GLY A 223 -26.03 19.91 11.81
N ASN A 224 -26.90 20.09 10.82
CA ASN A 224 -28.35 19.89 10.86
C ASN A 224 -28.78 18.89 9.78
N ASP A 225 -30.07 18.61 9.69
CA ASP A 225 -30.59 17.60 8.74
C ASP A 225 -30.32 17.95 7.26
N ASP A 226 -30.17 19.23 6.93
CA ASP A 226 -29.86 19.71 5.56
C ASP A 226 -28.36 19.73 5.27
N SER A 227 -27.50 19.45 6.26
CA SER A 227 -26.06 19.45 6.08
C SER A 227 -25.60 18.32 5.16
N VAL A 228 -24.72 18.65 4.20
CA VAL A 228 -24.03 17.68 3.34
C VAL A 228 -22.76 17.21 4.04
N LEU A 229 -22.68 15.91 4.31
CA LEU A 229 -21.54 15.29 4.98
C LEU A 229 -20.53 14.73 3.96
N LEU A 230 -19.42 15.42 3.79
CA LEU A 230 -18.26 14.92 3.08
C LEU A 230 -17.42 14.05 4.02
N LEU A 231 -16.93 12.91 3.56
CA LEU A 231 -16.08 12.00 4.32
C LEU A 231 -14.72 11.83 3.65
N TYR A 232 -13.68 11.90 4.43
CA TYR A 232 -12.33 11.41 4.10
C TYR A 232 -11.91 10.37 5.13
N ALA A 233 -11.32 9.25 4.67
CA ALA A 233 -10.73 8.24 5.53
C ALA A 233 -9.32 7.91 5.06
N GLY A 234 -8.32 8.10 5.92
CA GLY A 234 -6.92 7.84 5.59
C GLY A 234 -5.94 8.59 6.47
N ARG A 235 -4.64 8.30 6.31
CA ARG A 235 -3.58 9.01 7.04
C ARG A 235 -3.53 10.48 6.69
N LEU A 236 -3.20 11.32 7.66
CA LEU A 236 -2.92 12.74 7.45
C LEU A 236 -1.41 12.92 7.25
N ALA A 237 -0.97 12.66 6.02
CA ALA A 237 0.44 12.63 5.65
C ALA A 237 0.66 13.22 4.24
N PRO A 238 1.86 13.72 3.92
CA PRO A 238 2.14 14.46 2.69
C PRO A 238 1.80 13.71 1.39
N GLU A 239 1.94 12.38 1.39
CA GLU A 239 1.62 11.54 0.23
C GLU A 239 0.11 11.45 -0.07
N LYS A 240 -0.75 11.95 0.81
CA LYS A 240 -2.21 11.89 0.65
C LYS A 240 -2.82 13.11 -0.05
N HIS A 241 -2.02 14.09 -0.43
CA HIS A 241 -2.45 15.26 -1.21
C HIS A 241 -3.65 16.02 -0.62
N LEU A 242 -3.65 16.20 0.70
CA LEU A 242 -4.78 16.74 1.47
C LEU A 242 -5.12 18.20 1.13
N SER A 243 -4.23 18.94 0.46
CA SER A 243 -4.48 20.32 0.04
C SER A 243 -5.72 20.47 -0.83
N ALA A 244 -5.97 19.51 -1.74
CA ALA A 244 -7.18 19.50 -2.56
C ALA A 244 -8.46 19.31 -1.73
N LEU A 245 -8.41 18.42 -0.72
CA LEU A 245 -9.54 18.16 0.19
C LEU A 245 -9.87 19.36 1.07
N PHE A 246 -8.87 19.93 1.72
CA PHE A 246 -9.09 21.07 2.62
C PHE A 246 -9.38 22.36 1.85
N GLY A 247 -8.82 22.52 0.66
CA GLY A 247 -9.19 23.58 -0.28
C GLY A 247 -10.64 23.46 -0.76
N LEU A 248 -11.09 22.23 -1.06
CA LEU A 248 -12.49 21.94 -1.41
C LEU A 248 -13.45 22.43 -0.34
N ILE A 249 -13.28 21.98 0.92
CA ILE A 249 -14.22 22.39 1.99
C ILE A 249 -14.17 23.90 2.24
N ALA A 250 -12.98 24.51 2.23
CA ALA A 250 -12.84 25.95 2.38
C ALA A 250 -13.58 26.72 1.28
N ARG A 251 -13.50 26.24 0.04
CA ARG A 251 -14.20 26.84 -1.10
C ARG A 251 -15.71 26.67 -1.01
N LEU A 252 -16.20 25.46 -0.71
CA LEU A 252 -17.62 25.16 -0.56
C LEU A 252 -18.29 25.94 0.57
N VAL A 253 -17.58 26.22 1.68
CA VAL A 253 -18.09 27.06 2.77
C VAL A 253 -18.32 28.51 2.30
N VAL A 254 -17.52 29.02 1.38
CA VAL A 254 -17.62 30.40 0.89
C VAL A 254 -18.61 30.55 -0.27
N THR A 255 -18.58 29.60 -1.21
CA THR A 255 -19.32 29.74 -2.49
C THR A 255 -20.47 28.76 -2.64
N GLY A 256 -20.54 27.72 -1.78
CA GLY A 256 -21.55 26.69 -1.85
C GLY A 256 -22.93 27.19 -1.43
N THR A 257 -23.97 26.58 -2.00
CA THR A 257 -25.38 26.91 -1.73
C THR A 257 -25.97 26.08 -0.58
N ARG A 258 -25.18 25.15 -0.01
CA ARG A 258 -25.60 24.18 1.02
C ARG A 258 -24.72 24.29 2.25
N ASP A 259 -25.16 23.67 3.35
CA ASP A 259 -24.37 23.53 4.57
C ASP A 259 -23.41 22.33 4.46
N TYR A 260 -22.19 22.58 3.96
CA TYR A 260 -21.17 21.54 3.81
C TYR A 260 -20.40 21.31 5.10
N ARG A 261 -20.17 20.03 5.43
CA ARG A 261 -19.40 19.57 6.59
C ARG A 261 -18.43 18.48 6.15
N LEU A 262 -17.19 18.52 6.67
CA LEU A 262 -16.17 17.51 6.39
C LEU A 262 -15.88 16.69 7.64
N ILE A 263 -15.97 15.38 7.51
CA ILE A 263 -15.54 14.40 8.50
C ILE A 263 -14.20 13.82 8.06
N VAL A 264 -13.20 13.91 8.94
CA VAL A 264 -11.84 13.40 8.70
C VAL A 264 -11.59 12.23 9.64
N ALA A 265 -11.69 10.99 9.12
CA ALA A 265 -11.39 9.76 9.83
C ALA A 265 -9.94 9.36 9.56
N GLY A 266 -9.05 9.65 10.48
CA GLY A 266 -7.62 9.38 10.36
C GLY A 266 -6.76 10.28 11.21
N ASP A 267 -5.48 9.93 11.29
CA ASP A 267 -4.47 10.66 12.03
C ASP A 267 -3.16 10.70 11.25
N GLY A 268 -2.20 11.50 11.67
CA GLY A 268 -0.88 11.58 11.05
C GLY A 268 -0.16 12.89 11.32
N ILE A 269 1.06 12.97 10.78
CA ILE A 269 1.99 14.06 11.06
C ILE A 269 1.50 15.44 10.57
N GLU A 270 0.57 15.49 9.62
CA GLU A 270 0.00 16.75 9.12
C GLU A 270 -1.28 17.18 9.85
N ARG A 271 -1.76 16.42 10.85
CA ARG A 271 -3.00 16.72 11.56
C ARG A 271 -3.06 18.15 12.07
N GLN A 272 -2.06 18.58 12.84
CA GLN A 272 -2.03 19.91 13.43
C GLN A 272 -2.05 21.03 12.37
N HIS A 273 -1.38 20.80 11.23
CA HIS A 273 -1.40 21.71 10.09
C HIS A 273 -2.81 21.89 9.56
N TRP A 274 -3.53 20.79 9.31
CA TRP A 274 -4.87 20.82 8.70
C TRP A 274 -5.95 21.26 9.70
N GLU A 275 -5.83 20.96 10.99
CA GLU A 275 -6.68 21.55 12.03
C GLU A 275 -6.54 23.08 12.03
N SER A 276 -5.32 23.59 12.02
CA SER A 276 -5.04 25.03 11.99
C SER A 276 -5.54 25.71 10.70
N PHE A 277 -5.40 25.04 9.56
CA PHE A 277 -5.95 25.51 8.28
C PHE A 277 -7.48 25.59 8.33
N SER A 278 -8.13 24.54 8.84
CA SER A 278 -9.60 24.45 8.93
C SER A 278 -10.19 25.52 9.85
N LEU A 279 -9.55 25.80 10.98
CA LEU A 279 -9.98 26.88 11.88
C LEU A 279 -9.99 28.25 11.19
N ARG A 280 -9.04 28.52 10.32
CA ARG A 280 -8.95 29.80 9.60
C ARG A 280 -9.89 29.89 8.39
N ASN A 281 -10.11 28.78 7.66
CA ASN A 281 -10.75 28.83 6.33
C ASN A 281 -12.11 28.12 6.26
N ALA A 282 -12.45 27.29 7.26
CA ALA A 282 -13.69 26.52 7.32
C ALA A 282 -14.13 26.30 8.78
N ALA A 283 -14.11 27.38 9.59
CA ALA A 283 -14.34 27.32 11.03
C ALA A 283 -15.65 26.60 11.39
N GLY A 284 -15.54 25.57 12.26
CA GLY A 284 -16.68 24.78 12.73
C GLY A 284 -17.28 23.83 11.67
N ARG A 285 -16.69 23.71 10.48
CA ARG A 285 -17.18 22.88 9.38
C ARG A 285 -16.42 21.57 9.19
N VAL A 286 -15.33 21.36 9.93
CA VAL A 286 -14.48 20.16 9.83
C VAL A 286 -14.38 19.49 11.19
N ALA A 287 -14.65 18.19 11.26
CA ALA A 287 -14.44 17.35 12.43
C ALA A 287 -13.32 16.34 12.19
N PHE A 288 -12.29 16.37 13.03
CA PHE A 288 -11.18 15.41 13.01
C PHE A 288 -11.45 14.33 14.06
N LEU A 289 -11.74 13.11 13.61
CA LEU A 289 -12.10 11.99 14.49
C LEU A 289 -10.89 11.20 15.00
N GLY A 290 -9.69 11.47 14.44
CA GLY A 290 -8.50 10.67 14.72
C GLY A 290 -8.56 9.29 14.07
N HIS A 291 -7.66 8.41 14.50
CA HIS A 291 -7.58 7.05 14.00
C HIS A 291 -8.75 6.20 14.52
N ILE A 292 -9.59 5.71 13.62
CA ILE A 292 -10.71 4.83 13.94
C ILE A 292 -10.21 3.38 14.00
N LYS A 293 -10.21 2.80 15.19
CA LYS A 293 -9.70 1.43 15.42
C LYS A 293 -10.71 0.35 15.07
N SER A 294 -12.00 0.64 15.24
CA SER A 294 -13.08 -0.30 14.98
C SER A 294 -13.46 -0.29 13.50
N PRO A 295 -13.34 -1.42 12.77
CA PRO A 295 -13.84 -1.52 11.41
C PRO A 295 -15.35 -1.21 11.30
N ASN A 296 -16.12 -1.63 12.30
CA ASN A 296 -17.57 -1.36 12.35
C ASN A 296 -17.85 0.14 12.48
N GLU A 297 -17.16 0.85 13.38
CA GLU A 297 -17.31 2.31 13.50
C GLU A 297 -16.92 3.01 12.20
N LEU A 298 -15.84 2.56 11.56
CA LEU A 298 -15.43 3.11 10.26
C LEU A 298 -16.51 2.87 9.20
N ALA A 299 -17.06 1.66 9.11
CA ALA A 299 -18.11 1.32 8.16
C ALA A 299 -19.42 2.12 8.40
N ASP A 300 -19.74 2.43 9.67
CA ASP A 300 -20.87 3.29 10.01
C ASP A 300 -20.67 4.73 9.50
N LEU A 301 -19.42 5.26 9.52
CA LEU A 301 -19.11 6.55 8.92
C LEU A 301 -19.37 6.54 7.41
N PHE A 302 -18.90 5.49 6.70
CA PHE A 302 -19.08 5.35 5.26
C PHE A 302 -20.57 5.22 4.89
N ALA A 303 -21.35 4.43 5.61
CA ALA A 303 -22.76 4.20 5.28
C ALA A 303 -23.66 5.43 5.52
N ASN A 304 -23.26 6.35 6.41
CA ASN A 304 -24.10 7.47 6.85
C ASN A 304 -23.62 8.85 6.38
N ALA A 305 -22.51 8.95 5.64
CA ALA A 305 -22.07 10.16 4.94
C ALA A 305 -22.81 10.32 3.59
N ASP A 306 -22.61 11.47 2.92
CA ASP A 306 -23.26 11.76 1.63
C ASP A 306 -22.28 11.61 0.45
N VAL A 307 -21.00 11.96 0.65
CA VAL A 307 -19.96 11.91 -0.40
C VAL A 307 -18.64 11.51 0.22
N PHE A 308 -17.97 10.53 -0.35
CA PHE A 308 -16.57 10.23 -0.06
C PHE A 308 -15.66 11.00 -1.00
N VAL A 309 -14.69 11.73 -0.46
CA VAL A 309 -13.72 12.49 -1.26
C VAL A 309 -12.33 11.88 -1.12
N HIS A 310 -11.80 11.38 -2.23
CA HIS A 310 -10.44 10.87 -2.31
C HIS A 310 -9.54 11.86 -3.06
N PRO A 311 -8.62 12.57 -2.39
CA PRO A 311 -7.88 13.66 -3.02
C PRO A 311 -6.58 13.23 -3.73
N ASN A 312 -6.11 11.97 -3.52
CA ASN A 312 -4.76 11.56 -3.89
C ASN A 312 -4.65 11.00 -5.33
N PRO A 313 -4.05 11.74 -6.30
CA PRO A 313 -3.84 11.25 -7.67
C PRO A 313 -2.67 10.24 -7.80
N HIS A 314 -1.99 9.94 -6.72
CA HIS A 314 -0.84 9.04 -6.63
C HIS A 314 -1.12 7.85 -5.70
N GLU A 315 -2.40 7.56 -5.43
CA GLU A 315 -2.77 6.40 -4.61
C GLU A 315 -2.39 5.10 -5.31
N PRO A 316 -1.64 4.20 -4.69
CA PRO A 316 -1.23 2.94 -5.32
C PRO A 316 -2.40 2.03 -5.71
N PHE A 317 -3.43 1.95 -4.87
CA PHE A 317 -4.67 1.23 -5.14
C PHE A 317 -5.89 1.98 -4.60
N GLY A 318 -5.92 2.26 -3.28
CA GLY A 318 -7.00 2.97 -2.61
C GLY A 318 -8.08 2.02 -2.07
N ILE A 319 -7.86 1.44 -0.89
CA ILE A 319 -8.88 0.60 -0.23
C ILE A 319 -10.05 1.47 0.26
N ALA A 320 -9.80 2.63 0.85
CA ALA A 320 -10.86 3.49 1.37
C ALA A 320 -11.87 3.98 0.30
N PRO A 321 -11.48 4.40 -0.92
CA PRO A 321 -12.44 4.62 -2.01
C PRO A 321 -13.26 3.38 -2.37
N LEU A 322 -12.65 2.19 -2.31
CA LEU A 322 -13.37 0.93 -2.57
C LEU A 322 -14.35 0.59 -1.43
N GLU A 323 -14.00 0.89 -0.17
CA GLU A 323 -14.89 0.80 0.99
C GLU A 323 -16.09 1.76 0.86
N ALA A 324 -15.87 2.97 0.32
CA ALA A 324 -16.95 3.89 0.00
C ALA A 324 -17.92 3.30 -1.04
N MET A 325 -17.38 2.75 -2.13
CA MET A 325 -18.19 2.08 -3.16
C MET A 325 -18.97 0.90 -2.58
N ALA A 326 -18.35 0.08 -1.73
CA ALA A 326 -19.00 -1.06 -1.06
C ALA A 326 -20.11 -0.62 -0.09
N SER A 327 -19.99 0.56 0.49
CA SER A 327 -21.02 1.16 1.37
C SER A 327 -22.15 1.88 0.62
N GLY A 328 -22.10 1.90 -0.73
CA GLY A 328 -23.03 2.68 -1.55
C GLY A 328 -22.86 4.19 -1.41
N LEU A 329 -21.73 4.63 -0.88
CA LEU A 329 -21.39 6.04 -0.71
C LEU A 329 -20.83 6.61 -2.03
N PRO A 330 -21.42 7.65 -2.62
CA PRO A 330 -20.92 8.30 -3.81
C PRO A 330 -19.48 8.74 -3.67
N LEU A 331 -18.64 8.37 -4.66
CA LEU A 331 -17.20 8.59 -4.66
C LEU A 331 -16.82 9.76 -5.59
N VAL A 332 -16.08 10.72 -5.06
CA VAL A 332 -15.32 11.72 -5.83
C VAL A 332 -13.84 11.34 -5.76
N ALA A 333 -13.22 11.13 -6.91
CA ALA A 333 -11.83 10.66 -7.00
C ALA A 333 -11.06 11.32 -8.15
N PRO A 334 -9.71 11.33 -8.10
CA PRO A 334 -8.88 11.84 -9.19
C PRO A 334 -8.95 10.95 -10.43
N ASP A 335 -8.62 11.55 -11.58
CA ASP A 335 -8.59 10.94 -12.91
C ASP A 335 -7.39 10.01 -13.16
N ARG A 336 -6.58 9.76 -12.13
CA ARG A 336 -5.36 8.96 -12.19
C ARG A 336 -5.04 8.27 -10.85
N GLY A 337 -3.99 7.44 -10.86
CA GLY A 337 -3.59 6.61 -9.72
C GLY A 337 -4.24 5.24 -9.76
N GLY A 338 -4.00 4.43 -8.72
CA GLY A 338 -4.52 3.08 -8.63
C GLY A 338 -6.04 3.00 -8.50
N VAL A 339 -6.69 4.07 -8.05
CA VAL A 339 -8.16 4.19 -8.01
C VAL A 339 -8.79 4.04 -9.40
N ALA A 340 -8.10 4.48 -10.45
CA ALA A 340 -8.54 4.31 -11.83
C ALA A 340 -8.62 2.84 -12.30
N SER A 341 -8.10 1.89 -11.50
CA SER A 341 -8.25 0.46 -11.79
C SER A 341 -9.69 -0.05 -11.59
N TYR A 342 -10.53 0.67 -10.84
CA TYR A 342 -11.90 0.25 -10.54
C TYR A 342 -12.91 1.40 -10.60
N ALA A 343 -12.50 2.66 -10.38
CA ALA A 343 -13.37 3.82 -10.44
C ALA A 343 -13.30 4.51 -11.80
N ASN A 344 -14.45 4.82 -12.37
CA ASN A 344 -14.60 5.50 -13.67
C ASN A 344 -15.89 6.34 -13.68
N VAL A 345 -16.13 7.08 -14.76
CA VAL A 345 -17.31 7.94 -14.89
C VAL A 345 -18.65 7.22 -14.81
N GLY A 346 -18.69 5.92 -14.95
CA GLY A 346 -19.90 5.09 -14.81
C GLY A 346 -20.28 4.77 -13.36
N ASN A 347 -19.33 4.81 -12.42
CA ASN A 347 -19.51 4.38 -11.04
C ASN A 347 -18.96 5.38 -9.99
N ALA A 348 -18.37 6.50 -10.43
CA ALA A 348 -17.81 7.54 -9.57
C ALA A 348 -17.83 8.91 -10.26
N TRP A 349 -17.53 9.98 -9.55
CA TRP A 349 -17.28 11.31 -10.08
C TRP A 349 -15.76 11.52 -10.18
N ILE A 350 -15.27 11.50 -11.40
CA ILE A 350 -13.83 11.54 -11.71
C ILE A 350 -13.46 12.92 -12.20
N ALA A 351 -12.44 13.52 -11.58
CA ALA A 351 -11.95 14.86 -11.95
C ALA A 351 -10.45 15.01 -11.66
N PRO A 352 -9.74 15.94 -12.32
CA PRO A 352 -8.41 16.35 -11.91
C PRO A 352 -8.37 16.73 -10.42
N ALA A 353 -7.29 16.35 -9.71
CA ALA A 353 -7.16 16.60 -8.26
C ALA A 353 -6.85 18.08 -7.96
N THR A 354 -7.74 18.98 -8.37
CA THR A 354 -7.72 20.42 -8.05
C THR A 354 -8.94 20.81 -7.23
N VAL A 355 -8.84 21.92 -6.51
CA VAL A 355 -9.95 22.43 -5.70
C VAL A 355 -11.16 22.73 -6.58
N GLU A 356 -10.95 23.44 -7.69
CA GLU A 356 -12.00 23.89 -8.61
C GLU A 356 -12.75 22.70 -9.23
N SER A 357 -12.01 21.70 -9.70
CA SER A 357 -12.59 20.50 -10.31
C SER A 357 -13.38 19.67 -9.28
N PHE A 358 -12.88 19.54 -8.05
CA PHE A 358 -13.58 18.81 -7.00
C PHE A 358 -14.83 19.56 -6.52
N VAL A 359 -14.80 20.90 -6.44
CA VAL A 359 -16.01 21.69 -6.17
C VAL A 359 -17.06 21.43 -7.24
N ALA A 360 -16.70 21.54 -8.52
CA ALA A 360 -17.63 21.36 -9.62
C ALA A 360 -18.30 19.98 -9.61
N VAL A 361 -17.52 18.91 -9.42
CA VAL A 361 -18.09 17.53 -9.41
C VAL A 361 -18.89 17.22 -8.16
N VAL A 362 -18.58 17.82 -7.01
CA VAL A 362 -19.40 17.68 -5.78
C VAL A 362 -20.76 18.37 -5.97
N GLU A 363 -20.77 19.58 -6.55
CA GLU A 363 -22.03 20.30 -6.85
C GLU A 363 -22.86 19.55 -7.91
N GLU A 364 -22.23 19.03 -8.97
CA GLU A 364 -22.89 18.19 -9.99
C GLU A 364 -23.53 16.95 -9.37
N LEU A 365 -22.76 16.22 -8.53
CA LEU A 365 -23.22 15.03 -7.81
C LEU A 365 -24.48 15.31 -6.98
N LEU A 366 -24.49 16.43 -6.28
CA LEU A 366 -25.59 16.81 -5.40
C LEU A 366 -26.82 17.37 -6.15
N ALA A 367 -26.62 17.87 -7.36
CA ALA A 367 -27.70 18.40 -8.20
C ALA A 367 -28.52 17.30 -8.89
N ASN A 368 -27.97 16.10 -9.10
CA ASN A 368 -28.61 15.04 -9.86
C ASN A 368 -28.78 13.74 -9.03
N GLU A 369 -29.93 13.60 -8.38
CA GLU A 369 -30.22 12.45 -7.52
C GLU A 369 -30.31 11.12 -8.30
N SER A 370 -30.89 11.13 -9.49
CA SER A 370 -31.05 9.93 -10.31
C SER A 370 -29.68 9.38 -10.76
N GLU A 371 -28.80 10.26 -11.21
CA GLU A 371 -27.43 9.90 -11.61
C GLU A 371 -26.60 9.46 -10.40
N ARG A 372 -26.76 10.11 -9.25
CA ARG A 372 -26.12 9.72 -7.99
C ARG A 372 -26.49 8.29 -7.60
N LYS A 373 -27.77 7.95 -7.64
CA LYS A 373 -28.24 6.58 -7.36
C LYS A 373 -27.68 5.58 -8.37
N ARG A 374 -27.78 5.88 -9.66
CA ARG A 374 -27.27 5.02 -10.73
C ARG A 374 -25.78 4.70 -10.58
N ARG A 375 -24.95 5.71 -10.32
CA ARG A 375 -23.50 5.51 -10.13
C ARG A 375 -23.19 4.78 -8.83
N ALA A 376 -23.94 5.03 -7.75
CA ALA A 376 -23.77 4.30 -6.49
C ALA A 376 -24.12 2.80 -6.66
N ASP A 377 -25.21 2.47 -7.37
CA ASP A 377 -25.56 1.08 -7.69
C ASP A 377 -24.49 0.39 -8.53
N SER A 378 -23.92 1.09 -9.53
CA SER A 378 -22.81 0.58 -10.33
C SER A 378 -21.51 0.42 -9.50
N ALA A 379 -21.29 1.31 -8.53
CA ALA A 379 -20.16 1.23 -7.58
C ALA A 379 -20.26 -0.02 -6.70
N LEU A 380 -21.44 -0.35 -6.19
CA LEU A 380 -21.68 -1.58 -5.42
C LEU A 380 -21.35 -2.83 -6.25
N GLN A 381 -21.80 -2.89 -7.50
CA GLN A 381 -21.48 -3.99 -8.40
C GLN A 381 -19.96 -4.10 -8.65
N THR A 382 -19.29 -2.96 -8.80
CA THR A 382 -17.84 -2.92 -8.95
C THR A 382 -17.15 -3.45 -7.69
N ALA A 383 -17.52 -2.95 -6.49
CA ALA A 383 -16.94 -3.38 -5.23
C ALA A 383 -17.10 -4.89 -4.97
N ALA A 384 -18.21 -5.49 -5.41
CA ALA A 384 -18.46 -6.92 -5.31
C ALA A 384 -17.40 -7.79 -6.04
N ASN A 385 -16.77 -7.25 -7.11
CA ASN A 385 -15.70 -7.94 -7.81
C ASN A 385 -14.36 -7.92 -7.03
N PHE A 386 -14.23 -7.04 -6.05
CA PHE A 386 -13.04 -6.85 -5.22
C PHE A 386 -13.25 -7.33 -3.78
N CYS A 387 -14.21 -8.21 -3.48
CA CYS A 387 -14.36 -8.75 -2.13
C CYS A 387 -13.15 -9.61 -1.73
N TRP A 388 -12.79 -9.60 -0.44
CA TRP A 388 -11.68 -10.40 0.07
C TRP A 388 -11.88 -11.89 -0.17
N ASP A 389 -13.12 -12.39 -0.18
CA ASP A 389 -13.43 -13.80 -0.46
C ASP A 389 -13.08 -14.25 -1.88
N ARG A 390 -12.85 -13.31 -2.80
CA ARG A 390 -12.36 -13.56 -4.17
C ARG A 390 -10.87 -13.21 -4.32
N VAL A 391 -10.48 -12.07 -3.78
CA VAL A 391 -9.15 -11.51 -3.97
C VAL A 391 -8.09 -12.32 -3.20
N ALA A 392 -8.32 -12.63 -1.93
CA ALA A 392 -7.32 -13.35 -1.13
C ALA A 392 -7.07 -14.79 -1.66
N PRO A 393 -8.10 -15.58 -2.04
CA PRO A 393 -7.89 -16.82 -2.76
C PRO A 393 -7.11 -16.69 -4.07
N SER A 394 -7.33 -15.64 -4.87
CA SER A 394 -6.57 -15.40 -6.12
C SER A 394 -5.08 -15.23 -5.86
N PHE A 395 -4.70 -14.49 -4.79
CA PHE A 395 -3.31 -14.40 -4.36
C PHE A 395 -2.72 -15.78 -3.98
N LEU A 396 -3.46 -16.59 -3.22
CA LEU A 396 -3.00 -17.94 -2.84
C LEU A 396 -2.83 -18.84 -4.07
N ASP A 397 -3.76 -18.81 -5.04
CA ASP A 397 -3.66 -19.54 -6.28
C ASP A 397 -2.46 -19.07 -7.12
N ARG A 398 -2.18 -17.77 -7.13
CA ARG A 398 -1.00 -17.20 -7.75
C ARG A 398 0.30 -17.68 -7.09
N TYR A 399 0.39 -17.66 -5.76
CA TYR A 399 1.56 -18.17 -5.06
C TYR A 399 1.78 -19.66 -5.33
N TRP A 400 0.72 -20.45 -5.34
CA TRP A 400 0.77 -21.85 -5.69
C TRP A 400 1.33 -22.08 -7.11
N ALA A 401 0.82 -21.35 -8.09
CA ALA A 401 1.28 -21.44 -9.47
C ALA A 401 2.75 -21.03 -9.61
N LEU A 402 3.18 -19.98 -8.91
CA LEU A 402 4.56 -19.52 -8.96
C LEU A 402 5.53 -20.47 -8.24
N ALA A 403 5.17 -21.00 -7.08
CA ALA A 403 6.00 -21.95 -6.33
C ALA A 403 6.16 -23.30 -7.07
N GLY A 404 5.12 -23.73 -7.80
CA GLY A 404 5.14 -24.93 -8.63
C GLY A 404 5.97 -24.78 -9.91
N SER A 405 6.08 -23.56 -10.42
CA SER A 405 6.93 -23.22 -11.59
C SER A 405 8.36 -22.90 -11.12
N ARG A 406 9.07 -23.90 -10.57
CA ARG A 406 10.51 -23.77 -10.32
C ARG A 406 11.17 -23.44 -11.67
N VAL A 407 11.49 -22.18 -11.87
CA VAL A 407 12.31 -21.78 -13.02
C VAL A 407 13.64 -22.51 -12.85
N ASP A 408 13.89 -23.43 -13.77
CA ASP A 408 15.13 -24.17 -13.84
C ASP A 408 16.27 -23.17 -13.95
N CYS A 409 16.99 -22.97 -12.85
CA CYS A 409 18.07 -21.99 -12.74
C CYS A 409 19.37 -22.50 -13.37
N SER A 410 19.27 -23.50 -14.27
CA SER A 410 20.42 -24.03 -15.01
C SER A 410 21.02 -23.05 -16.04
N VAL A 411 20.43 -21.88 -16.26
CA VAL A 411 21.18 -20.74 -16.82
C VAL A 411 22.06 -20.16 -15.72
N ALA A 412 23.05 -20.93 -15.32
CA ALA A 412 24.12 -20.50 -14.45
C ALA A 412 24.82 -19.33 -15.11
N LEU A 413 24.72 -18.14 -14.52
CA LEU A 413 25.78 -17.14 -14.71
C LEU A 413 27.09 -17.79 -14.23
N PRO A 414 28.19 -17.68 -14.97
CA PRO A 414 29.46 -18.32 -14.60
C PRO A 414 29.84 -17.94 -13.17
N PRO A 415 30.40 -18.88 -12.39
CA PRO A 415 30.83 -18.62 -11.01
C PRO A 415 31.77 -17.44 -10.97
N PRO A 416 31.67 -16.56 -9.96
CA PRO A 416 32.60 -15.47 -9.82
C PRO A 416 34.00 -16.03 -9.53
N ALA A 417 34.96 -15.67 -10.35
CA ALA A 417 36.37 -15.94 -10.03
C ALA A 417 36.77 -15.08 -8.81
N PHE A 418 37.05 -15.68 -7.70
CA PHE A 418 37.46 -15.01 -6.48
C PHE A 418 38.90 -14.48 -6.63
N SER A 419 39.09 -13.18 -6.48
CA SER A 419 40.38 -12.61 -6.11
C SER A 419 40.40 -12.41 -4.59
N SER A 420 41.50 -12.80 -3.98
CA SER A 420 41.71 -12.94 -2.54
C SER A 420 41.90 -11.60 -1.82
N THR A 421 40.91 -10.75 -1.78
CA THR A 421 40.88 -9.57 -0.91
C THR A 421 39.55 -9.53 -0.16
N PRO A 422 39.55 -9.34 1.18
CA PRO A 422 38.32 -9.35 1.95
C PRO A 422 37.53 -8.05 1.75
N ALA A 423 36.62 -8.04 0.78
CA ALA A 423 35.60 -7.01 0.66
C ALA A 423 34.33 -7.54 1.26
N THR A 424 33.60 -6.68 1.99
CA THR A 424 32.27 -7.01 2.56
C THR A 424 31.36 -7.57 1.48
N GLY A 425 30.61 -8.64 1.76
CA GLY A 425 29.85 -9.42 0.78
C GLY A 425 28.90 -8.62 -0.13
N LEU A 426 28.51 -7.42 0.28
CA LEU A 426 27.67 -6.50 -0.48
C LEU A 426 28.44 -5.83 -1.65
N GLN A 427 29.74 -5.52 -1.48
CA GLN A 427 30.57 -4.93 -2.54
C GLN A 427 30.89 -5.93 -3.66
N LEU A 428 30.98 -7.23 -3.35
CA LEU A 428 31.23 -8.30 -4.30
C LEU A 428 30.04 -8.61 -5.23
N ALA A 429 28.82 -8.47 -4.73
CA ALA A 429 27.63 -8.69 -5.54
C ALA A 429 27.41 -7.59 -6.61
N VAL A 430 27.95 -6.39 -6.37
CA VAL A 430 27.82 -5.22 -7.24
C VAL A 430 28.88 -5.19 -8.34
N SER A 431 30.08 -5.72 -8.10
CA SER A 431 31.22 -5.53 -9.00
C SER A 431 31.26 -6.38 -10.27
N ARG A 432 30.32 -7.35 -10.47
CA ARG A 432 30.38 -8.29 -11.61
C ARG A 432 29.05 -8.52 -12.33
N GLY A 433 28.54 -7.52 -12.98
CA GLY A 433 27.34 -7.61 -13.83
C GLY A 433 26.54 -6.33 -13.86
N VAL A 434 27.08 -5.31 -13.25
CA VAL A 434 26.45 -4.01 -13.12
C VAL A 434 27.27 -3.00 -13.92
N SER A 435 26.63 -2.34 -14.88
CA SER A 435 27.27 -1.27 -15.67
C SER A 435 27.74 -0.13 -14.75
N ARG A 436 28.74 0.66 -15.20
CA ARG A 436 29.24 1.86 -14.48
C ARG A 436 28.14 2.80 -13.95
N GLY A 437 26.94 2.76 -14.55
CA GLY A 437 25.77 3.51 -14.09
C GLY A 437 25.18 2.97 -12.80
N ALA A 438 25.10 1.65 -12.63
CA ALA A 438 24.52 1.04 -11.43
C ALA A 438 25.45 1.17 -10.20
N GLU A 439 26.76 1.22 -10.40
CA GLU A 439 27.72 1.43 -9.33
C GLU A 439 27.59 2.85 -8.73
N LYS A 440 27.39 3.87 -9.58
CA LYS A 440 27.09 5.23 -9.13
C LYS A 440 25.75 5.32 -8.38
N VAL A 441 24.71 4.62 -8.86
CA VAL A 441 23.39 4.58 -8.23
C VAL A 441 23.46 3.86 -6.88
N PHE A 442 24.24 2.78 -6.77
CA PHE A 442 24.47 2.07 -5.51
C PHE A 442 25.21 2.92 -4.49
N GLN A 443 26.28 3.63 -4.89
CA GLN A 443 27.00 4.55 -4.01
C GLN A 443 26.11 5.70 -3.52
N LEU A 444 25.27 6.27 -4.39
CA LEU A 444 24.28 7.29 -4.04
C LEU A 444 23.20 6.74 -3.10
N ALA A 445 22.67 5.56 -3.36
CA ALA A 445 21.69 4.92 -2.49
C ALA A 445 22.29 4.62 -1.11
N THR A 446 23.51 4.07 -1.05
CA THR A 446 24.20 3.80 0.22
C THR A 446 24.47 5.09 0.99
N ALA A 447 24.86 6.18 0.31
CA ALA A 447 25.07 7.48 0.93
C ALA A 447 23.77 8.15 1.43
N LEU A 448 22.65 7.94 0.74
CA LEU A 448 21.34 8.45 1.15
C LEU A 448 20.75 7.68 2.35
N PHE A 449 21.06 6.39 2.47
CA PHE A 449 20.52 5.52 3.54
C PHE A 449 21.51 5.32 4.71
N SER A 450 22.76 5.83 4.61
CA SER A 450 23.79 5.76 5.66
C SER A 450 23.93 7.07 6.48
N ARG A 451 23.23 8.13 6.12
CA ARG A 451 23.20 9.40 6.89
C ARG A 451 21.97 9.51 7.79
#